data_5601f12a6961662ec835c1be0f6e5284
#
_entry.id   5601f12a6961662ec835c1be0f6e5284
#
_cell.length_a   1.000
_cell.length_b   1.000
_cell.length_c   1.000
_cell.angle_alpha   90.00
_cell.angle_beta   90.00
_cell.angle_gamma   90.00
#
_symmetry.space_group_name_H-M   'P 1'
#
loop_
_entity.id
_entity.type
_entity.pdbx_description
1 polymer ?
#
loop_
_entity_poly.entity_id
_entity_poly.type
_entity_poly.pdbx_seq_one_letter_code
_entity_poly.pdbx_strand_id
1 'polypeptide(L)'
;MGRELVRLTSPQTYKIVAYLLAHPKTSQIEISRKTGVSRNLVNHVINELEAPGVAVQRAKGHLELSDSLRLLEVLSTERPLSRLVKSEVRTEESEVSKVERMIRNAAAHTGGYALTAFSALAKYVEYYITYPTVHFYSQKPLELTDKIPKGRGDVTVQVLSPDSELILKNAKRTGGFVLVEPVQVVIDLFCLGGPGRDGAMKLYEEIKEEN
;
A
#
# COMPACT_ATOMS: atom_id res chain seq x y z
N MET A 1 -6.86 33.38 -7.72
CA MET A 1 -5.89 32.32 -8.12
C MET A 1 -6.20 31.14 -7.21
N GLY A 2 -6.85 30.11 -7.72
CA GLY A 2 -7.16 28.90 -6.94
C GLY A 2 -5.85 28.22 -6.52
N ARG A 3 -5.70 27.91 -5.24
CA ARG A 3 -4.61 27.07 -4.75
C ARG A 3 -4.77 25.70 -5.40
N GLU A 4 -3.79 25.30 -6.19
CA GLU A 4 -3.75 23.94 -6.74
C GLU A 4 -3.47 23.00 -5.56
N LEU A 5 -4.48 22.24 -5.15
CA LEU A 5 -4.34 21.26 -4.06
C LEU A 5 -3.26 20.24 -4.42
N VAL A 6 -2.38 19.97 -3.49
CA VAL A 6 -1.34 18.93 -3.67
C VAL A 6 -2.00 17.59 -3.89
N ARG A 7 -1.74 16.99 -5.05
CA ARG A 7 -2.22 15.64 -5.35
C ARG A 7 -1.41 14.61 -4.57
N LEU A 8 -2.04 13.93 -3.58
CA LEU A 8 -1.37 12.97 -2.70
C LEU A 8 -0.82 11.74 -3.43
N THR A 9 -1.36 11.44 -4.60
CA THR A 9 -0.95 10.31 -5.45
C THR A 9 0.18 10.63 -6.42
N SER A 10 0.68 11.88 -6.46
CA SER A 10 1.86 12.16 -7.28
C SER A 10 3.08 11.41 -6.70
N PRO A 11 4.01 10.89 -7.54
CA PRO A 11 5.04 9.96 -7.07
C PRO A 11 5.87 10.46 -5.88
N GLN A 12 6.21 11.76 -5.86
CA GLN A 12 7.00 12.34 -4.79
C GLN A 12 6.16 12.61 -3.53
N THR A 13 4.93 13.08 -3.69
CA THR A 13 4.01 13.31 -2.57
C THR A 13 3.61 12.01 -1.92
N TYR A 14 3.36 10.95 -2.72
CA TYR A 14 3.05 9.64 -2.21
C TYR A 14 4.16 9.08 -1.29
N LYS A 15 5.43 9.28 -1.63
CA LYS A 15 6.56 8.91 -0.75
C LYS A 15 6.48 9.60 0.61
N ILE A 16 6.12 10.89 0.64
CA ILE A 16 5.95 11.65 1.89
C ILE A 16 4.79 11.09 2.70
N VAL A 17 3.64 10.87 2.07
CA VAL A 17 2.42 10.36 2.73
C VAL A 17 2.64 8.96 3.30
N ALA A 18 3.22 8.04 2.53
CA ALA A 18 3.54 6.70 3.00
C ALA A 18 4.55 6.72 4.17
N TYR A 19 5.54 7.62 4.10
CA TYR A 19 6.51 7.78 5.20
C TYR A 19 5.84 8.32 6.47
N LEU A 20 4.94 9.31 6.36
CA LEU A 20 4.19 9.85 7.50
C LEU A 20 3.30 8.81 8.16
N LEU A 21 2.62 7.98 7.38
CA LEU A 21 1.81 6.88 7.92
C LEU A 21 2.66 5.85 8.66
N ALA A 22 3.87 5.55 8.17
CA ALA A 22 4.79 4.65 8.83
C ALA A 22 5.46 5.27 10.06
N HIS A 23 5.66 6.59 10.08
CA HIS A 23 6.36 7.33 11.13
C HIS A 23 5.56 8.57 11.53
N PRO A 24 4.49 8.40 12.33
CA PRO A 24 3.55 9.48 12.67
C PRO A 24 4.19 10.61 13.49
N LYS A 25 5.33 10.36 14.13
CA LYS A 25 6.16 11.37 14.80
C LYS A 25 7.52 11.42 14.10
N THR A 26 7.84 12.55 13.46
CA THR A 26 9.03 12.69 12.65
C THR A 26 9.44 14.16 12.50
N SER A 27 10.26 14.51 11.52
CA SER A 27 10.60 15.89 11.14
C SER A 27 10.66 16.03 9.63
N GLN A 28 10.45 17.25 9.11
CA GLN A 28 10.56 17.52 7.67
C GLN A 28 11.96 17.17 7.12
N ILE A 29 13.00 17.35 7.93
CA ILE A 29 14.38 17.00 7.56
C ILE A 29 14.50 15.49 7.39
N GLU A 30 13.93 14.74 8.30
CA GLU A 30 13.96 13.28 8.27
C GLU A 30 13.17 12.72 7.09
N ILE A 31 11.95 13.24 6.84
CA ILE A 31 11.16 12.89 5.66
C ILE A 31 11.99 13.11 4.39
N SER A 32 12.57 14.31 4.21
CA SER A 32 13.39 14.63 3.04
C SER A 32 14.56 13.66 2.88
N ARG A 33 15.28 13.37 3.96
CA ARG A 33 16.42 12.45 3.95
C ARG A 33 16.03 11.00 3.60
N LYS A 34 14.93 10.50 4.16
CA LYS A 34 14.50 9.11 4.02
C LYS A 34 13.78 8.83 2.70
N THR A 35 13.02 9.82 2.20
CA THR A 35 12.25 9.68 0.96
C THR A 35 13.02 10.14 -0.29
N GLY A 36 14.11 10.90 -0.11
CA GLY A 36 14.85 11.55 -1.20
C GLY A 36 14.10 12.72 -1.84
N VAL A 37 12.99 13.18 -1.23
CA VAL A 37 12.20 14.32 -1.71
C VAL A 37 12.80 15.63 -1.23
N SER A 38 12.79 16.67 -2.07
CA SER A 38 13.33 17.98 -1.71
C SER A 38 12.59 18.58 -0.50
N ARG A 39 13.33 19.32 0.36
CA ARG A 39 12.74 19.97 1.54
C ARG A 39 11.62 20.93 1.19
N ASN A 40 11.72 21.63 0.05
CA ASN A 40 10.68 22.56 -0.38
C ASN A 40 9.37 21.84 -0.67
N LEU A 41 9.42 20.68 -1.35
CA LEU A 41 8.21 19.89 -1.60
C LEU A 41 7.67 19.28 -0.31
N VAL A 42 8.54 18.76 0.57
CA VAL A 42 8.12 18.26 1.90
C VAL A 42 7.39 19.35 2.66
N ASN A 43 7.98 20.57 2.78
CA ASN A 43 7.35 21.70 3.47
C ASN A 43 6.00 22.06 2.84
N HIS A 44 5.90 22.09 1.51
CA HIS A 44 4.66 22.39 0.81
C HIS A 44 3.57 21.35 1.13
N VAL A 45 3.88 20.06 1.04
CA VAL A 45 2.94 18.98 1.36
C VAL A 45 2.49 19.03 2.82
N ILE A 46 3.42 19.26 3.76
CA ILE A 46 3.09 19.37 5.18
C ILE A 46 2.16 20.54 5.45
N ASN A 47 2.40 21.72 4.88
CA ASN A 47 1.52 22.87 5.04
C ASN A 47 0.11 22.61 4.49
N GLU A 48 -0.03 21.84 3.42
CA GLU A 48 -1.34 21.43 2.89
C GLU A 48 -2.04 20.41 3.81
N LEU A 49 -1.30 19.58 4.53
CA LEU A 49 -1.85 18.64 5.51
C LEU A 49 -2.17 19.30 6.87
N GLU A 50 -1.51 20.41 7.20
CA GLU A 50 -1.81 21.18 8.43
C GLU A 50 -3.14 21.91 8.35
N ALA A 51 -3.48 22.50 7.22
CA ALA A 51 -4.71 23.27 7.04
C ALA A 51 -5.99 22.48 7.41
N PRO A 52 -6.15 21.20 7.02
CA PRO A 52 -7.27 20.37 7.47
C PRO A 52 -7.03 19.69 8.83
N GLY A 53 -5.92 19.95 9.53
CA GLY A 53 -5.61 19.34 10.83
C GLY A 53 -5.10 17.89 10.75
N VAL A 54 -4.67 17.43 9.58
CA VAL A 54 -4.14 16.06 9.39
C VAL A 54 -2.75 15.92 9.98
N ALA A 55 -1.92 16.96 9.86
CA ALA A 55 -0.60 17.03 10.47
C ALA A 55 -0.48 18.28 11.33
N VAL A 56 0.39 18.24 12.35
CA VAL A 56 0.65 19.37 13.24
C VAL A 56 2.15 19.54 13.41
N GLN A 57 2.66 20.74 13.11
CA GLN A 57 4.03 21.09 13.44
C GLN A 57 4.15 21.43 14.92
N ARG A 58 5.10 20.78 15.59
CA ARG A 58 5.43 21.02 17.00
C ARG A 58 6.68 21.88 17.12
N ALA A 59 7.00 22.31 18.32
CA ALA A 59 8.23 23.05 18.60
C ALA A 59 9.49 22.30 18.10
N LYS A 60 10.53 23.03 17.72
CA LYS A 60 11.82 22.51 17.25
C LYS A 60 11.77 21.69 15.95
N GLY A 61 10.77 21.93 15.08
CA GLY A 61 10.68 21.26 13.77
C GLY A 61 10.19 19.82 13.82
N HIS A 62 9.67 19.38 14.95
CA HIS A 62 8.95 18.10 15.05
C HIS A 62 7.59 18.20 14.35
N LEU A 63 7.21 17.12 13.70
CA LEU A 63 5.96 16.95 13.01
C LEU A 63 5.23 15.75 13.60
N GLU A 64 3.92 15.88 13.78
CA GLU A 64 3.05 14.81 14.23
C GLU A 64 1.87 14.63 13.27
N LEU A 65 1.66 13.41 12.80
CA LEU A 65 0.46 13.02 12.06
C LEU A 65 -0.67 12.85 13.09
N SER A 66 -1.56 13.84 13.18
CA SER A 66 -2.62 13.91 14.20
C SER A 66 -3.87 13.13 13.80
N ASP A 67 -4.15 13.02 12.50
CA ASP A 67 -5.33 12.32 11.97
C ASP A 67 -4.94 11.45 10.76
N SER A 68 -4.44 10.26 11.07
CA SER A 68 -4.08 9.27 10.05
C SER A 68 -5.29 8.72 9.28
N LEU A 69 -6.45 8.63 9.96
CA LEU A 69 -7.68 8.14 9.32
C LEU A 69 -8.12 9.10 8.21
N ARG A 70 -8.14 10.39 8.49
CA ARG A 70 -8.47 11.41 7.49
C ARG A 70 -7.49 11.42 6.33
N LEU A 71 -6.18 11.23 6.60
CA LEU A 71 -5.18 11.10 5.54
C LEU A 71 -5.47 9.91 4.63
N LEU A 72 -5.80 8.75 5.21
CA LEU A 72 -6.16 7.55 4.47
C LEU A 72 -7.47 7.74 3.68
N GLU A 73 -8.46 8.45 4.22
CA GLU A 73 -9.72 8.76 3.51
C GLU A 73 -9.47 9.60 2.26
N VAL A 74 -8.71 10.69 2.39
CA VAL A 74 -8.35 11.54 1.24
C VAL A 74 -7.57 10.72 0.20
N LEU A 75 -6.57 9.96 0.66
CA LEU A 75 -5.76 9.12 -0.23
C LEU A 75 -6.61 8.08 -0.96
N SER A 76 -7.56 7.42 -0.28
CA SER A 76 -8.43 6.40 -0.89
C SER A 76 -9.34 6.97 -1.98
N THR A 77 -9.74 8.24 -1.85
CA THR A 77 -10.53 8.93 -2.87
C THR A 77 -9.72 9.19 -4.15
N GLU A 78 -8.44 9.56 -3.98
CA GLU A 78 -7.55 9.82 -5.12
C GLU A 78 -6.99 8.54 -5.74
N ARG A 79 -6.83 7.48 -4.94
CA ARG A 79 -6.13 6.23 -5.28
C ARG A 79 -6.99 4.98 -5.03
N PRO A 80 -8.19 4.85 -5.61
CA PRO A 80 -8.91 3.57 -5.50
C PRO A 80 -8.05 2.43 -6.07
N LEU A 81 -7.94 1.32 -5.33
CA LEU A 81 -7.06 0.20 -5.69
C LEU A 81 -7.37 -0.37 -7.08
N SER A 82 -8.64 -0.34 -7.47
CA SER A 82 -9.10 -0.78 -8.79
C SER A 82 -8.42 -0.09 -9.98
N ARG A 83 -7.95 1.16 -9.81
CA ARG A 83 -7.21 1.87 -10.88
C ARG A 83 -5.82 1.29 -11.16
N LEU A 84 -5.26 0.56 -10.21
CA LEU A 84 -3.96 -0.06 -10.33
C LEU A 84 -4.03 -1.46 -10.95
N VAL A 85 -5.22 -2.06 -11.03
CA VAL A 85 -5.44 -3.37 -11.63
C VAL A 85 -5.12 -3.30 -13.12
N LYS A 86 -4.17 -4.08 -13.58
CA LYS A 86 -3.76 -4.21 -14.99
C LYS A 86 -4.25 -5.50 -15.61
N SER A 87 -4.48 -6.51 -14.78
CA SER A 87 -4.98 -7.79 -15.23
C SER A 87 -5.77 -8.46 -14.11
N GLU A 88 -6.83 -9.14 -14.50
CA GLU A 88 -7.65 -9.95 -13.61
C GLU A 88 -7.85 -11.34 -14.24
N VAL A 89 -7.73 -12.36 -13.43
CA VAL A 89 -7.95 -13.74 -13.86
C VAL A 89 -8.69 -14.53 -12.79
N ARG A 90 -9.73 -15.25 -13.17
CA ARG A 90 -10.35 -16.26 -12.33
C ARG A 90 -9.56 -17.54 -12.48
N THR A 91 -9.11 -18.12 -11.38
CA THR A 91 -8.31 -19.33 -11.36
C THR A 91 -9.19 -20.59 -11.38
N GLU A 92 -8.58 -21.77 -11.53
CA GLU A 92 -9.27 -23.04 -11.33
C GLU A 92 -9.33 -23.47 -9.84
N GLU A 93 -8.62 -22.73 -8.98
CA GLU A 93 -8.52 -23.04 -7.56
C GLU A 93 -9.57 -22.33 -6.72
N SER A 94 -10.01 -23.00 -5.65
CA SER A 94 -10.92 -22.42 -4.64
C SER A 94 -10.21 -22.09 -3.32
N GLU A 95 -8.92 -22.43 -3.19
CA GLU A 95 -8.12 -22.14 -2.00
C GLU A 95 -7.13 -21.00 -2.26
N VAL A 96 -7.26 -19.89 -1.54
CA VAL A 96 -6.36 -18.73 -1.61
C VAL A 96 -4.90 -19.15 -1.41
N SER A 97 -4.61 -19.99 -0.44
CA SER A 97 -3.24 -20.44 -0.13
C SER A 97 -2.56 -21.18 -1.30
N LYS A 98 -3.32 -21.93 -2.09
CA LYS A 98 -2.80 -22.57 -3.30
C LYS A 98 -2.48 -21.54 -4.37
N VAL A 99 -3.39 -20.59 -4.58
CA VAL A 99 -3.19 -19.50 -5.55
C VAL A 99 -1.96 -18.65 -5.19
N GLU A 100 -1.78 -18.31 -3.91
CA GLU A 100 -0.59 -17.57 -3.46
C GLU A 100 0.72 -18.34 -3.76
N ARG A 101 0.72 -19.67 -3.56
CA ARG A 101 1.89 -20.52 -3.93
C ARG A 101 2.11 -20.58 -5.44
N MET A 102 1.04 -20.64 -6.24
CA MET A 102 1.14 -20.59 -7.72
C MET A 102 1.75 -19.28 -8.18
N ILE A 103 1.31 -18.14 -7.64
CA ILE A 103 1.87 -16.81 -7.94
C ILE A 103 3.36 -16.76 -7.59
N ARG A 104 3.74 -17.21 -6.40
CA ARG A 104 5.14 -17.29 -5.98
C ARG A 104 5.99 -18.09 -6.95
N ASN A 105 5.52 -19.26 -7.38
CA ASN A 105 6.25 -20.13 -8.29
C ASN A 105 6.35 -19.51 -9.71
N ALA A 106 5.25 -18.92 -10.20
CA ALA A 106 5.25 -18.23 -11.50
C ALA A 106 6.20 -17.02 -11.49
N ALA A 107 6.25 -16.27 -10.40
CA ALA A 107 7.09 -15.09 -10.25
C ALA A 107 8.58 -15.41 -10.16
N ALA A 108 8.97 -16.60 -9.75
CA ALA A 108 10.37 -17.04 -9.72
C ALA A 108 11.07 -16.95 -11.10
N HIS A 109 10.28 -16.97 -12.18
CA HIS A 109 10.77 -16.97 -13.57
C HIS A 109 10.42 -15.69 -14.35
N THR A 110 9.64 -14.75 -13.77
CA THR A 110 9.16 -13.55 -14.49
C THR A 110 9.65 -12.22 -13.92
N GLY A 111 10.28 -12.24 -12.77
CA GLY A 111 10.68 -11.02 -12.06
C GLY A 111 9.82 -10.74 -10.83
N GLY A 112 10.13 -9.66 -10.13
CA GLY A 112 9.59 -9.37 -8.81
C GLY A 112 8.06 -9.27 -8.73
N TYR A 113 7.53 -9.79 -7.64
CA TYR A 113 6.15 -9.62 -7.21
C TYR A 113 6.13 -9.26 -5.73
N ALA A 114 5.02 -8.73 -5.25
CA ALA A 114 4.77 -8.59 -3.82
C ALA A 114 3.26 -8.70 -3.53
N LEU A 115 2.88 -9.60 -2.64
CA LEU A 115 1.51 -9.70 -2.17
C LEU A 115 1.13 -8.44 -1.40
N THR A 116 -0.14 -8.03 -1.52
CA THR A 116 -0.72 -6.90 -0.81
C THR A 116 -2.15 -7.22 -0.35
N ALA A 117 -2.85 -6.24 0.17
CA ALA A 117 -4.21 -6.34 0.67
C ALA A 117 -4.38 -7.52 1.64
N PHE A 118 -5.48 -8.29 1.55
CA PHE A 118 -5.76 -9.38 2.49
C PHE A 118 -4.73 -10.50 2.49
N SER A 119 -4.13 -10.82 1.34
CA SER A 119 -3.08 -11.84 1.25
C SER A 119 -1.84 -11.46 2.07
N ALA A 120 -1.46 -10.20 2.07
CA ALA A 120 -0.37 -9.71 2.90
C ALA A 120 -0.80 -9.51 4.35
N LEU A 121 -2.00 -8.97 4.59
CA LEU A 121 -2.55 -8.79 5.94
C LEU A 121 -2.50 -10.08 6.76
N ALA A 122 -2.96 -11.19 6.19
CA ALA A 122 -2.97 -12.51 6.84
C ALA A 122 -1.58 -13.08 7.16
N LYS A 123 -0.50 -12.45 6.69
CA LYS A 123 0.89 -12.80 7.01
C LYS A 123 1.52 -11.87 8.06
N TYR A 124 0.89 -10.72 8.30
CA TYR A 124 1.34 -9.75 9.29
C TYR A 124 0.58 -9.89 10.62
N VAL A 125 -0.74 -10.09 10.56
CA VAL A 125 -1.59 -10.17 11.75
C VAL A 125 -2.59 -11.30 11.63
N GLU A 126 -3.06 -11.83 12.77
CA GLU A 126 -4.22 -12.72 12.80
C GLU A 126 -5.48 -11.93 12.45
N TYR A 127 -6.02 -12.19 11.26
CA TYR A 127 -7.23 -11.57 10.77
C TYR A 127 -8.13 -12.60 10.08
N TYR A 128 -9.25 -12.91 10.71
CA TYR A 128 -10.17 -13.94 10.25
C TYR A 128 -11.20 -13.35 9.29
N ILE A 129 -10.90 -13.39 8.00
CA ILE A 129 -11.81 -13.02 6.93
C ILE A 129 -11.65 -13.98 5.75
N THR A 130 -12.77 -14.32 5.11
CA THR A 130 -12.73 -14.99 3.81
C THR A 130 -12.62 -13.94 2.72
N TYR A 131 -11.59 -14.03 1.90
CA TYR A 131 -11.38 -13.16 0.76
C TYR A 131 -11.12 -13.98 -0.50
N PRO A 132 -11.99 -13.87 -1.50
CA PRO A 132 -11.89 -14.66 -2.73
C PRO A 132 -10.92 -14.04 -3.75
N THR A 133 -10.26 -12.92 -3.42
CA THR A 133 -9.38 -12.20 -4.35
C THR A 133 -7.98 -12.06 -3.79
N VAL A 134 -7.00 -12.54 -4.54
CA VAL A 134 -5.58 -12.35 -4.25
C VAL A 134 -5.07 -11.13 -5.01
N HIS A 135 -4.52 -10.15 -4.29
CA HIS A 135 -3.92 -8.95 -4.86
C HIS A 135 -2.40 -9.01 -4.74
N PHE A 136 -1.71 -8.70 -5.82
CA PHE A 136 -0.26 -8.54 -5.77
C PHE A 136 0.25 -7.54 -6.82
N TYR A 137 1.36 -6.91 -6.53
CA TYR A 137 2.09 -6.05 -7.45
C TYR A 137 3.06 -6.83 -8.31
N SER A 138 3.21 -6.40 -9.58
CA SER A 138 4.26 -6.86 -10.46
C SER A 138 4.69 -5.74 -11.40
N GLN A 139 5.98 -5.72 -11.78
CA GLN A 139 6.46 -4.87 -12.88
C GLN A 139 6.02 -5.38 -14.25
N LYS A 140 5.68 -6.67 -14.33
CA LYS A 140 5.26 -7.36 -15.57
C LYS A 140 3.91 -8.05 -15.38
N PRO A 141 2.83 -7.28 -15.17
CA PRO A 141 1.53 -7.84 -14.80
C PRO A 141 0.99 -8.87 -15.80
N LEU A 142 1.09 -8.59 -17.09
CA LEU A 142 0.56 -9.48 -18.14
C LEU A 142 1.34 -10.78 -18.26
N GLU A 143 2.68 -10.71 -18.27
CA GLU A 143 3.54 -11.91 -18.31
C GLU A 143 3.26 -12.87 -17.14
N LEU A 144 3.02 -12.30 -15.95
CA LEU A 144 2.76 -13.10 -14.78
C LEU A 144 1.34 -13.68 -14.79
N THR A 145 0.36 -12.90 -15.26
CA THR A 145 -1.02 -13.37 -15.43
C THR A 145 -1.12 -14.56 -16.38
N ASP A 146 -0.37 -14.56 -17.47
CA ASP A 146 -0.40 -15.65 -18.47
C ASP A 146 0.12 -16.97 -17.92
N LYS A 147 0.87 -16.94 -16.80
CA LYS A 147 1.38 -18.15 -16.11
C LYS A 147 0.43 -18.66 -15.05
N ILE A 148 -0.66 -17.97 -14.77
CA ILE A 148 -1.66 -18.40 -13.80
C ILE A 148 -2.74 -19.21 -14.53
N PRO A 149 -2.96 -20.49 -14.17
CA PRO A 149 -4.01 -21.30 -14.75
C PRO A 149 -5.39 -20.65 -14.57
N LYS A 150 -6.08 -20.49 -15.71
CA LYS A 150 -7.44 -19.90 -15.77
C LYS A 150 -8.47 -21.00 -15.64
N GLY A 151 -9.54 -20.75 -14.89
CA GLY A 151 -10.57 -21.75 -14.67
C GLY A 151 -11.85 -21.18 -14.03
N ARG A 152 -12.64 -22.09 -13.42
CA ARG A 152 -13.94 -21.78 -12.81
C ARG A 152 -13.93 -21.92 -11.28
N GLY A 153 -12.77 -21.89 -10.67
CA GLY A 153 -12.63 -21.88 -9.21
C GLY A 153 -13.19 -20.60 -8.59
N ASP A 154 -13.11 -20.47 -7.28
CA ASP A 154 -13.71 -19.35 -6.56
C ASP A 154 -12.74 -18.20 -6.33
N VAL A 155 -11.45 -18.42 -6.55
CA VAL A 155 -10.43 -17.40 -6.31
C VAL A 155 -10.12 -16.62 -7.57
N THR A 156 -10.23 -15.30 -7.45
CA THR A 156 -9.80 -14.33 -8.47
C THR A 156 -8.43 -13.76 -8.11
N VAL A 157 -7.61 -13.51 -9.10
CA VAL A 157 -6.31 -12.86 -8.96
C VAL A 157 -6.37 -11.50 -9.65
N GLN A 158 -6.03 -10.44 -8.94
CA GLN A 158 -5.86 -9.09 -9.48
C GLN A 158 -4.39 -8.69 -9.42
N VAL A 159 -3.81 -8.44 -10.58
CA VAL A 159 -2.41 -8.04 -10.73
C VAL A 159 -2.33 -6.54 -10.86
N LEU A 160 -1.66 -5.91 -9.92
CA LEU A 160 -1.51 -4.47 -9.81
C LEU A 160 -0.19 -4.01 -10.45
N SER A 161 -0.22 -2.86 -11.10
CA SER A 161 0.99 -2.12 -11.46
C SER A 161 1.37 -1.19 -10.32
N PRO A 162 2.63 -1.20 -9.85
CA PRO A 162 3.06 -0.26 -8.82
C PRO A 162 3.05 1.18 -9.36
N ASP A 163 2.46 2.09 -8.61
CA ASP A 163 2.45 3.54 -8.87
C ASP A 163 3.62 4.26 -8.18
N SER A 164 4.41 3.50 -7.41
CA SER A 164 5.71 3.92 -6.86
C SER A 164 6.71 2.79 -6.95
N GLU A 165 7.93 3.10 -7.38
CA GLU A 165 9.04 2.13 -7.41
C GLU A 165 9.37 1.55 -6.03
N LEU A 166 9.07 2.30 -4.95
CA LEU A 166 9.33 1.88 -3.58
C LEU A 166 8.50 0.68 -3.15
N ILE A 167 7.33 0.47 -3.75
CA ILE A 167 6.42 -0.64 -3.39
C ILE A 167 7.13 -1.99 -3.55
N LEU A 168 7.75 -2.23 -4.70
CA LEU A 168 8.49 -3.47 -4.94
C LEU A 168 9.92 -3.44 -4.40
N LYS A 169 10.55 -2.25 -4.37
CA LYS A 169 11.91 -2.09 -3.85
C LYS A 169 12.01 -2.40 -2.36
N ASN A 170 11.00 -1.98 -1.60
CA ASN A 170 10.94 -2.17 -0.14
C ASN A 170 10.26 -3.48 0.27
N ALA A 171 9.71 -4.23 -0.69
CA ALA A 171 9.06 -5.50 -0.40
C ALA A 171 10.03 -6.50 0.25
N LYS A 172 9.54 -7.20 1.25
CA LYS A 172 10.35 -8.13 2.07
C LYS A 172 9.83 -9.55 1.98
N ARG A 173 10.74 -10.51 2.14
CA ARG A 173 10.37 -11.93 2.23
C ARG A 173 9.95 -12.28 3.65
N THR A 174 8.70 -12.72 3.80
CA THR A 174 8.10 -13.13 5.08
C THR A 174 7.31 -14.42 4.88
N GLY A 175 7.55 -15.44 5.69
CA GLY A 175 6.83 -16.71 5.60
C GLY A 175 6.97 -17.42 4.23
N GLY A 176 8.06 -17.19 3.50
CA GLY A 176 8.29 -17.75 2.17
C GLY A 176 7.62 -16.98 1.02
N PHE A 177 6.91 -15.89 1.29
CA PHE A 177 6.32 -14.99 0.31
C PHE A 177 7.03 -13.63 0.28
N VAL A 178 6.88 -12.91 -0.81
CA VAL A 178 7.31 -11.50 -0.88
C VAL A 178 6.08 -10.65 -0.62
N LEU A 179 6.16 -9.77 0.37
CA LEU A 179 5.07 -8.89 0.80
C LEU A 179 5.49 -7.43 0.65
N VAL A 180 4.56 -6.55 0.32
CA VAL A 180 4.79 -5.12 0.46
C VAL A 180 4.96 -4.74 1.94
N GLU A 181 5.55 -3.59 2.22
CA GLU A 181 5.69 -3.11 3.61
C GLU A 181 4.31 -2.99 4.31
N PRO A 182 4.24 -3.18 5.65
CA PRO A 182 2.97 -3.12 6.38
C PRO A 182 2.17 -1.85 6.12
N VAL A 183 2.82 -0.68 6.08
CA VAL A 183 2.15 0.59 5.77
C VAL A 183 1.52 0.60 4.37
N GLN A 184 2.17 -0.06 3.39
CA GLN A 184 1.60 -0.19 2.05
C GLN A 184 0.37 -1.10 2.05
N VAL A 185 0.36 -2.16 2.87
CA VAL A 185 -0.82 -3.01 3.05
C VAL A 185 -1.98 -2.21 3.64
N VAL A 186 -1.71 -1.35 4.64
CA VAL A 186 -2.72 -0.44 5.22
C VAL A 186 -3.32 0.46 4.15
N ILE A 187 -2.48 1.12 3.35
CA ILE A 187 -2.93 2.00 2.27
C ILE A 187 -3.79 1.24 1.27
N ASP A 188 -3.32 0.08 0.80
CA ASP A 188 -4.01 -0.69 -0.23
C ASP A 188 -5.35 -1.26 0.24
N LEU A 189 -5.41 -1.75 1.48
CA LEU A 189 -6.66 -2.21 2.10
C LEU A 189 -7.66 -1.07 2.28
N PHE A 190 -7.18 0.09 2.70
CA PHE A 190 -8.03 1.26 2.86
C PHE A 190 -8.58 1.75 1.51
N CYS A 191 -7.73 1.75 0.47
CA CYS A 191 -8.08 2.07 -0.91
C CYS A 191 -8.95 1.00 -1.60
N LEU A 192 -8.94 -0.24 -1.10
CA LEU A 192 -9.86 -1.31 -1.52
C LEU A 192 -11.29 -1.03 -1.03
N GLY A 193 -11.43 -0.40 0.14
CA GLY A 193 -12.71 -0.06 0.76
C GLY A 193 -13.41 -1.26 1.41
N GLY A 194 -14.66 -1.08 1.80
CA GLY A 194 -15.47 -2.12 2.45
C GLY A 194 -14.74 -2.79 3.63
N PRO A 195 -14.72 -4.12 3.73
CA PRO A 195 -14.05 -4.82 4.84
C PRO A 195 -12.52 -4.62 4.86
N GLY A 196 -11.93 -4.09 3.79
CA GLY A 196 -10.52 -3.73 3.75
C GLY A 196 -10.18 -2.63 4.76
N ARG A 197 -11.09 -1.70 5.02
CA ARG A 197 -10.86 -0.61 5.99
C ARG A 197 -10.63 -1.13 7.41
N ASP A 198 -11.40 -2.11 7.85
CA ASP A 198 -11.26 -2.71 9.18
C ASP A 198 -9.92 -3.43 9.31
N GLY A 199 -9.53 -4.21 8.28
CA GLY A 199 -8.23 -4.85 8.22
C GLY A 199 -7.06 -3.87 8.19
N ALA A 200 -7.20 -2.75 7.46
CA ALA A 200 -6.23 -1.67 7.43
C ALA A 200 -6.01 -1.07 8.82
N MET A 201 -7.09 -0.75 9.51
CA MET A 201 -7.01 -0.14 10.85
C MET A 201 -6.39 -1.09 11.87
N LYS A 202 -6.74 -2.37 11.83
CA LYS A 202 -6.11 -3.36 12.71
C LYS A 202 -4.59 -3.42 12.50
N LEU A 203 -4.12 -3.55 11.26
CA LEU A 203 -2.69 -3.55 10.97
C LEU A 203 -2.02 -2.23 11.34
N TYR A 204 -2.71 -1.11 11.16
CA TYR A 204 -2.15 0.19 11.47
C TYR A 204 -1.93 0.40 12.98
N GLU A 205 -2.82 -0.11 13.82
CA GLU A 205 -2.59 -0.07 15.28
C GLU A 205 -1.36 -0.90 15.69
N GLU A 206 -1.15 -2.08 15.12
CA GLU A 206 0.07 -2.88 15.35
C GLU A 206 1.34 -2.10 14.96
N ILE A 207 1.33 -1.43 13.78
CA ILE A 207 2.46 -0.59 13.34
C ILE A 207 2.75 0.55 14.33
N LYS A 208 1.71 1.14 14.93
CA LYS A 208 1.88 2.24 15.90
C LYS A 208 2.44 1.76 17.24
N GLU A 209 2.12 0.54 17.66
CA GLU A 209 2.63 -0.04 18.89
C GLU A 209 4.11 -0.43 18.80
N GLU A 210 4.60 -0.74 17.59
CA GLU A 210 6.01 -1.09 17.35
C GLU A 210 6.95 0.13 17.21
N ASN A 211 6.42 1.37 17.04
CA ASN A 211 7.16 2.62 16.83
C ASN A 211 7.03 3.58 18.03
#